data_9e5a12bf446a0b8e7dabc4c98e3df322
#
_entry.id   9e5a12bf446a0b8e7dabc4c98e3df322
#
_cell.length_a   1.000
_cell.length_b   1.000
_cell.length_c   1.000
_cell.angle_alpha   90.00
_cell.angle_beta   90.00
_cell.angle_gamma   90.00
#
_symmetry.space_group_name_H-M   'P 1'
#
loop_
_entity.id
_entity.type
_entity.pdbx_description
1 polymer ?
#
loop_
_entity_poly.entity_id
_entity_poly.type
_entity_poly.pdbx_seq_one_letter_code
_entity_poly.pdbx_strand_id
1 'polypeptide(L)'
;INLYKLVSQSHLKYYRRRPRVPKSVFLEHRDGLLIGSACEAGELYQALLRNAPEQEIARLVDFYDYLEIQPLGNNAFMIADEKNDTVNSKEDLIELNKKIVRLGEQFQKPVVATCDVHFMDPQDEIYRRIIMAGNGFSDADNQAPLYLWTTEEMLEEFAYLGSEKAEEVVITNTNKIADMIEKISPIHPDKFPPVIENSDRDLKEMCFQKAHEIYGEKLPQIVEERLNKELNSIISNGYAVMYIIAQKLVHKSNEDGYLVG
;
A
#
# COMPACT_ATOMS: atom_id res chain seq x y z
N ILE A 1 -6.35 -5.81 10.93
CA ILE A 1 -5.23 -6.20 11.84
C ILE A 1 -4.35 -7.26 11.19
N ASN A 2 -4.90 -8.32 10.56
CA ASN A 2 -4.10 -9.41 9.98
C ASN A 2 -3.17 -8.91 8.86
N LEU A 3 -3.63 -8.01 8.00
CA LEU A 3 -2.77 -7.38 6.99
C LEU A 3 -1.58 -6.63 7.63
N TYR A 4 -1.80 -5.88 8.70
CA TYR A 4 -0.71 -5.21 9.44
C TYR A 4 0.29 -6.20 10.04
N LYS A 5 -0.18 -7.34 10.57
CA LYS A 5 0.71 -8.40 11.07
C LYS A 5 1.57 -8.99 9.95
N LEU A 6 0.97 -9.25 8.77
CA LEU A 6 1.69 -9.75 7.60
C LEU A 6 2.77 -8.77 7.14
N VAL A 7 2.43 -7.49 7.02
CA VAL A 7 3.40 -6.44 6.65
C VAL A 7 4.53 -6.36 7.68
N SER A 8 4.21 -6.36 8.97
CA SER A 8 5.22 -6.33 10.05
C SER A 8 6.14 -7.54 9.98
N GLN A 9 5.60 -8.76 9.82
CA GLN A 9 6.40 -9.98 9.73
C GLN A 9 7.28 -10.01 8.48
N SER A 10 6.77 -9.51 7.34
CA SER A 10 7.54 -9.44 6.10
C SER A 10 8.79 -8.58 6.22
N HIS A 11 8.74 -7.52 7.03
CA HIS A 11 9.87 -6.63 7.29
C HIS A 11 10.78 -7.13 8.42
N LEU A 12 10.21 -7.63 9.51
CA LEU A 12 10.98 -7.99 10.70
C LEU A 12 11.62 -9.38 10.62
N LYS A 13 10.94 -10.35 9.97
CA LYS A 13 11.38 -11.76 9.96
C LYS A 13 11.79 -12.26 8.59
N TYR A 14 11.11 -11.80 7.54
CA TYR A 14 11.24 -12.40 6.19
C TYR A 14 11.79 -11.43 5.15
N TYR A 15 12.45 -10.37 5.56
CA TYR A 15 13.10 -9.42 4.67
C TYR A 15 14.33 -10.04 3.99
N ARG A 16 14.32 -10.03 2.64
CA ARG A 16 15.43 -10.48 1.79
C ARG A 16 15.55 -9.55 0.60
N ARG A 17 16.27 -8.45 0.73
CA ARG A 17 16.35 -7.32 -0.22
C ARG A 17 15.02 -6.57 -0.41
N ARG A 18 13.91 -7.28 -0.26
CA ARG A 18 12.54 -6.76 -0.23
C ARG A 18 11.72 -7.55 0.80
N PRO A 19 10.61 -6.99 1.30
CA PRO A 19 9.72 -7.74 2.19
C PRO A 19 9.09 -8.92 1.45
N ARG A 20 8.97 -10.06 2.13
CA ARG A 20 8.34 -11.30 1.61
C ARG A 20 7.40 -11.86 2.66
N VAL A 21 6.38 -12.57 2.20
CA VAL A 21 5.46 -13.30 3.08
C VAL A 21 5.43 -14.77 2.64
N PRO A 22 5.94 -15.71 3.45
CA PRO A 22 5.74 -17.14 3.18
C PRO A 22 4.24 -17.49 3.19
N LYS A 23 3.80 -18.39 2.30
CA LYS A 23 2.39 -18.81 2.23
C LYS A 23 1.87 -19.39 3.55
N SER A 24 2.71 -20.12 4.31
CA SER A 24 2.35 -20.64 5.63
C SER A 24 1.99 -19.52 6.61
N VAL A 25 2.81 -18.46 6.66
CA VAL A 25 2.55 -17.28 7.49
C VAL A 25 1.32 -16.52 7.02
N PHE A 26 1.12 -16.45 5.70
CA PHE A 26 -0.08 -15.84 5.16
C PHE A 26 -1.34 -16.60 5.61
N LEU A 27 -1.35 -17.93 5.52
CA LEU A 27 -2.49 -18.77 5.93
C LEU A 27 -2.84 -18.64 7.42
N GLU A 28 -1.85 -18.42 8.30
CA GLU A 28 -2.08 -18.13 9.72
C GLU A 28 -2.84 -16.81 9.96
N HIS A 29 -2.81 -15.91 8.99
CA HIS A 29 -3.40 -14.56 9.08
C HIS A 29 -4.42 -14.28 7.97
N ARG A 30 -4.92 -15.33 7.30
CA ARG A 30 -5.83 -15.20 6.15
C ARG A 30 -7.20 -14.62 6.52
N ASP A 31 -7.65 -14.83 7.74
CA ASP A 31 -8.99 -14.42 8.18
C ASP A 31 -9.24 -12.92 7.97
N GLY A 32 -10.36 -12.60 7.32
CA GLY A 32 -10.73 -11.24 6.95
C GLY A 32 -9.94 -10.65 5.76
N LEU A 33 -9.27 -11.48 4.95
CA LEU A 33 -8.55 -11.06 3.75
C LEU A 33 -9.07 -11.78 2.51
N LEU A 34 -9.25 -11.04 1.42
CA LEU A 34 -9.45 -11.55 0.07
C LEU A 34 -8.13 -11.46 -0.70
N ILE A 35 -7.80 -12.51 -1.45
CA ILE A 35 -6.57 -12.57 -2.23
C ILE A 35 -6.87 -12.74 -3.70
N GLY A 36 -6.35 -11.86 -4.54
CA GLY A 36 -6.32 -12.01 -5.99
C GLY A 36 -5.00 -12.59 -6.50
N SER A 37 -5.03 -13.12 -7.72
CA SER A 37 -3.86 -13.72 -8.37
C SER A 37 -2.80 -12.70 -8.83
N ALA A 38 -3.09 -11.40 -8.69
CA ALA A 38 -2.28 -10.28 -9.17
C ALA A 38 -2.04 -10.26 -10.70
N CYS A 39 -1.11 -9.41 -11.13
CA CYS A 39 -0.74 -9.15 -12.53
C CYS A 39 0.19 -10.23 -13.11
N GLU A 40 0.88 -9.88 -14.19
CA GLU A 40 1.86 -10.74 -14.86
C GLU A 40 3.02 -11.19 -13.96
N ALA A 41 3.36 -10.39 -12.96
CA ALA A 41 4.39 -10.73 -11.96
C ALA A 41 3.90 -11.74 -10.90
N GLY A 42 2.59 -12.01 -10.86
CA GLY A 42 1.96 -12.95 -9.94
C GLY A 42 2.33 -14.41 -10.23
N GLU A 43 2.26 -15.25 -9.20
CA GLU A 43 2.67 -16.65 -9.30
C GLU A 43 1.86 -17.44 -10.34
N LEU A 44 0.55 -17.16 -10.46
CA LEU A 44 -0.31 -17.85 -11.43
C LEU A 44 0.10 -17.51 -12.87
N TYR A 45 0.23 -16.23 -13.19
CA TYR A 45 0.62 -15.79 -14.52
C TYR A 45 2.00 -16.34 -14.91
N GLN A 46 2.97 -16.26 -13.98
CA GLN A 46 4.31 -16.80 -14.17
C GLN A 46 4.30 -18.34 -14.34
N ALA A 47 3.40 -19.05 -13.66
CA ALA A 47 3.23 -20.50 -13.85
C ALA A 47 2.67 -20.83 -15.25
N LEU A 48 1.76 -20.00 -15.76
CA LEU A 48 1.22 -20.14 -17.11
C LEU A 48 2.29 -19.88 -18.19
N LEU A 49 3.09 -18.83 -18.03
CA LEU A 49 4.19 -18.51 -18.95
C LEU A 49 5.21 -19.64 -19.09
N ARG A 50 5.59 -20.28 -18.00
CA ARG A 50 6.54 -21.41 -18.03
C ARG A 50 5.90 -22.75 -18.32
N ASN A 51 4.63 -22.79 -18.71
CA ASN A 51 3.87 -24.03 -18.95
C ASN A 51 3.97 -25.02 -17.78
N ALA A 52 3.76 -24.54 -16.54
CA ALA A 52 3.80 -25.36 -15.35
C ALA A 52 2.79 -26.52 -15.41
N PRO A 53 3.07 -27.66 -14.74
CA PRO A 53 2.14 -28.78 -14.68
C PRO A 53 0.76 -28.38 -14.14
N GLU A 54 -0.31 -28.99 -14.65
CA GLU A 54 -1.69 -28.69 -14.25
C GLU A 54 -1.90 -28.80 -12.73
N GLN A 55 -1.25 -29.75 -12.08
CA GLN A 55 -1.33 -29.90 -10.63
C GLN A 55 -0.75 -28.72 -9.87
N GLU A 56 0.28 -28.05 -10.40
CA GLU A 56 0.83 -26.83 -9.81
C GLU A 56 -0.11 -25.65 -10.03
N ILE A 57 -0.63 -25.50 -11.25
CA ILE A 57 -1.61 -24.47 -11.61
C ILE A 57 -2.86 -24.60 -10.71
N ALA A 58 -3.39 -25.81 -10.55
CA ALA A 58 -4.54 -26.09 -9.70
C ALA A 58 -4.32 -25.62 -8.24
N ARG A 59 -3.15 -25.93 -7.66
CA ARG A 59 -2.80 -25.48 -6.29
C ARG A 59 -2.67 -23.98 -6.18
N LEU A 60 -2.20 -23.30 -7.22
CA LEU A 60 -2.12 -21.85 -7.25
C LEU A 60 -3.51 -21.22 -7.32
N VAL A 61 -4.37 -21.70 -8.21
CA VAL A 61 -5.73 -21.21 -8.36
C VAL A 61 -6.54 -21.43 -7.08
N ASP A 62 -6.40 -22.58 -6.43
CA ASP A 62 -7.09 -22.90 -5.17
C ASP A 62 -6.72 -21.92 -4.03
N PHE A 63 -5.48 -21.43 -4.02
CA PHE A 63 -4.99 -20.50 -3.02
C PHE A 63 -5.67 -19.12 -3.08
N TYR A 64 -6.09 -18.65 -4.26
CA TYR A 64 -6.67 -17.34 -4.49
C TYR A 64 -8.21 -17.35 -4.31
N ASP A 65 -8.77 -16.23 -3.87
CA ASP A 65 -10.22 -16.01 -3.78
C ASP A 65 -10.80 -15.60 -5.13
N TYR A 66 -10.02 -14.86 -5.92
CA TYR A 66 -10.36 -14.45 -7.28
C TYR A 66 -9.11 -14.42 -8.17
N LEU A 67 -9.32 -14.45 -9.48
CA LEU A 67 -8.25 -14.34 -10.47
C LEU A 67 -8.35 -13.00 -11.18
N GLU A 68 -7.24 -12.53 -11.73
CA GLU A 68 -7.13 -11.22 -12.35
C GLU A 68 -6.60 -11.34 -13.78
N ILE A 69 -7.19 -10.54 -14.67
CA ILE A 69 -6.70 -10.28 -16.03
C ILE A 69 -6.59 -8.77 -16.25
N GLN A 70 -5.68 -8.37 -17.12
CA GLN A 70 -5.41 -6.97 -17.41
C GLN A 70 -5.48 -6.69 -18.91
N PRO A 71 -5.64 -5.40 -19.34
CA PRO A 71 -5.54 -4.98 -20.73
C PRO A 71 -4.26 -5.52 -21.39
N LEU A 72 -4.36 -5.88 -22.65
CA LEU A 72 -3.22 -6.47 -23.37
C LEU A 72 -2.03 -5.52 -23.43
N GLY A 73 -2.31 -4.22 -23.49
CA GLY A 73 -1.28 -3.16 -23.47
C GLY A 73 -0.41 -3.15 -22.22
N ASN A 74 -0.94 -3.60 -21.07
CA ASN A 74 -0.17 -3.69 -19.80
C ASN A 74 0.97 -4.71 -19.93
N ASN A 75 0.77 -5.75 -20.73
CA ASN A 75 1.70 -6.87 -20.90
C ASN A 75 2.41 -6.87 -22.27
N ALA A 76 2.20 -5.83 -23.10
CA ALA A 76 2.78 -5.74 -24.44
C ALA A 76 4.31 -5.75 -24.45
N PHE A 77 4.96 -5.33 -23.37
CA PHE A 77 6.40 -5.40 -23.22
C PHE A 77 6.97 -6.82 -23.36
N MET A 78 6.18 -7.86 -23.08
CA MET A 78 6.60 -9.26 -23.20
C MET A 78 6.82 -9.69 -24.66
N ILE A 79 6.13 -9.05 -25.62
CA ILE A 79 6.27 -9.34 -27.05
C ILE A 79 7.64 -8.89 -27.56
N ALA A 80 8.19 -7.82 -26.95
CA ALA A 80 9.49 -7.27 -27.32
C ALA A 80 10.66 -7.86 -26.50
N ASP A 81 10.39 -8.70 -25.51
CA ASP A 81 11.43 -9.30 -24.67
C ASP A 81 12.02 -10.55 -25.35
N GLU A 82 13.21 -10.38 -25.92
CA GLU A 82 13.95 -11.49 -26.56
C GLU A 82 14.25 -12.70 -25.63
N LYS A 83 14.10 -12.52 -24.32
CA LYS A 83 14.27 -13.59 -23.32
C LYS A 83 12.99 -14.38 -23.07
N ASN A 84 11.89 -13.94 -23.63
CA ASN A 84 10.58 -14.56 -23.44
C ASN A 84 10.15 -15.31 -24.71
N ASP A 85 10.40 -16.61 -24.73
CA ASP A 85 10.01 -17.47 -25.86
C ASP A 85 8.50 -17.82 -25.88
N THR A 86 7.72 -17.37 -24.90
CA THR A 86 6.32 -17.82 -24.71
C THR A 86 5.32 -16.84 -25.30
N VAL A 87 5.61 -15.53 -25.30
CA VAL A 87 4.73 -14.47 -25.77
C VAL A 87 5.41 -13.77 -26.95
N ASN A 88 4.90 -13.99 -28.16
CA ASN A 88 5.47 -13.45 -29.39
C ASN A 88 4.49 -12.54 -30.15
N SER A 89 3.24 -12.53 -29.70
CA SER A 89 2.16 -11.79 -30.38
C SER A 89 1.07 -11.31 -29.42
N LYS A 90 0.21 -10.44 -29.90
CA LYS A 90 -1.01 -10.02 -29.19
C LYS A 90 -1.95 -11.21 -28.95
N GLU A 91 -2.00 -12.12 -29.86
CA GLU A 91 -2.79 -13.36 -29.80
C GLU A 91 -2.36 -14.25 -28.63
N ASP A 92 -1.07 -14.33 -28.32
CA ASP A 92 -0.56 -15.08 -27.16
C ASP A 92 -1.03 -14.47 -25.84
N LEU A 93 -1.05 -13.14 -25.74
CA LEU A 93 -1.60 -12.42 -24.57
C LEU A 93 -3.11 -12.68 -24.43
N ILE A 94 -3.86 -12.66 -25.53
CA ILE A 94 -5.28 -13.02 -25.54
C ILE A 94 -5.49 -14.46 -25.02
N GLU A 95 -4.71 -15.41 -25.50
CA GLU A 95 -4.84 -16.80 -25.05
C GLU A 95 -4.45 -16.99 -23.58
N LEU A 96 -3.49 -16.25 -23.04
CA LEU A 96 -3.19 -16.23 -21.61
C LEU A 96 -4.38 -15.72 -20.79
N ASN A 97 -4.97 -14.60 -21.17
CA ASN A 97 -6.17 -14.08 -20.50
C ASN A 97 -7.35 -15.08 -20.59
N LYS A 98 -7.60 -15.65 -21.76
CA LYS A 98 -8.61 -16.69 -21.94
C LYS A 98 -8.32 -17.94 -21.09
N LYS A 99 -7.06 -18.31 -20.93
CA LYS A 99 -6.66 -19.44 -20.07
C LYS A 99 -6.97 -19.17 -18.60
N ILE A 100 -6.73 -17.93 -18.12
CA ILE A 100 -7.10 -17.51 -16.76
C ILE A 100 -8.62 -17.54 -16.58
N VAL A 101 -9.40 -17.05 -17.56
CA VAL A 101 -10.86 -17.12 -17.54
C VAL A 101 -11.36 -18.57 -17.45
N ARG A 102 -10.84 -19.47 -18.30
CA ARG A 102 -11.18 -20.91 -18.24
C ARG A 102 -10.82 -21.54 -16.89
N LEU A 103 -9.70 -21.18 -16.28
CA LEU A 103 -9.33 -21.63 -14.94
C LEU A 103 -10.33 -21.11 -13.89
N GLY A 104 -10.75 -19.85 -13.99
CA GLY A 104 -11.80 -19.30 -13.12
C GLY A 104 -13.10 -20.10 -13.19
N GLU A 105 -13.53 -20.45 -14.40
CA GLU A 105 -14.73 -21.28 -14.62
C GLU A 105 -14.53 -22.70 -14.04
N GLN A 106 -13.42 -23.34 -14.34
CA GLN A 106 -13.10 -24.70 -13.87
C GLN A 106 -13.06 -24.80 -12.34
N PHE A 107 -12.48 -23.81 -11.67
CA PHE A 107 -12.32 -23.79 -10.21
C PHE A 107 -13.36 -22.93 -9.48
N GLN A 108 -14.38 -22.44 -10.18
CA GLN A 108 -15.45 -21.61 -9.63
C GLN A 108 -14.92 -20.37 -8.91
N LYS A 109 -13.85 -19.76 -9.45
CA LYS A 109 -13.28 -18.52 -8.95
C LYS A 109 -13.72 -17.33 -9.82
N PRO A 110 -14.19 -16.22 -9.24
CA PRO A 110 -14.45 -15.02 -10.02
C PRO A 110 -13.17 -14.58 -10.73
N VAL A 111 -13.30 -14.15 -11.99
CA VAL A 111 -12.23 -13.48 -12.72
C VAL A 111 -12.59 -12.02 -12.86
N VAL A 112 -11.68 -11.12 -12.51
CA VAL A 112 -11.87 -9.68 -12.61
C VAL A 112 -10.90 -9.07 -13.61
N ALA A 113 -11.37 -8.10 -14.39
CA ALA A 113 -10.54 -7.28 -15.26
C ALA A 113 -10.17 -5.97 -14.54
N THR A 114 -8.87 -5.70 -14.39
CA THR A 114 -8.36 -4.47 -13.76
C THR A 114 -7.43 -3.75 -14.71
N CYS A 115 -7.41 -2.41 -14.70
CA CYS A 115 -6.58 -1.62 -15.61
C CYS A 115 -5.26 -1.13 -15.02
N ASP A 116 -4.98 -1.42 -13.74
CA ASP A 116 -3.71 -1.06 -13.08
C ASP A 116 -3.38 0.45 -13.18
N VAL A 117 -4.32 1.28 -12.74
CA VAL A 117 -4.26 2.75 -12.91
C VAL A 117 -3.07 3.36 -12.18
N HIS A 118 -2.24 4.10 -12.91
CA HIS A 118 -1.12 4.88 -12.38
C HIS A 118 -1.25 6.38 -12.67
N PHE A 119 -2.11 6.77 -13.61
CA PHE A 119 -2.41 8.17 -13.96
C PHE A 119 -3.84 8.30 -14.51
N MET A 120 -4.36 9.53 -14.56
CA MET A 120 -5.76 9.78 -14.90
C MET A 120 -6.03 9.68 -16.40
N ASP A 121 -5.41 10.54 -17.18
CA ASP A 121 -5.65 10.66 -18.61
C ASP A 121 -4.47 10.10 -19.41
N PRO A 122 -4.68 9.59 -20.64
CA PRO A 122 -3.59 9.04 -21.47
C PRO A 122 -2.38 9.96 -21.63
N GLN A 123 -2.59 11.29 -21.72
CA GLN A 123 -1.51 12.27 -21.85
C GLN A 123 -0.67 12.45 -20.57
N ASP A 124 -1.16 12.01 -19.41
CA ASP A 124 -0.44 12.12 -18.12
C ASP A 124 0.70 11.11 -17.99
N GLU A 125 0.80 10.18 -18.93
CA GLU A 125 1.93 9.24 -19.06
C GLU A 125 3.28 9.97 -18.97
N ILE A 126 3.37 11.19 -19.52
CA ILE A 126 4.60 11.99 -19.49
C ILE A 126 5.10 12.27 -18.08
N TYR A 127 4.21 12.48 -17.11
CA TYR A 127 4.59 12.73 -15.70
C TYR A 127 5.15 11.48 -15.06
N ARG A 128 4.55 10.31 -15.32
CA ARG A 128 5.07 9.03 -14.85
C ARG A 128 6.44 8.74 -15.44
N ARG A 129 6.64 8.99 -16.73
CA ARG A 129 7.92 8.84 -17.43
C ARG A 129 9.02 9.69 -16.79
N ILE A 130 8.73 10.96 -16.49
CA ILE A 130 9.68 11.87 -15.83
C ILE A 130 10.07 11.32 -14.44
N ILE A 131 9.10 10.89 -13.66
CA ILE A 131 9.35 10.34 -12.31
C ILE A 131 10.17 9.05 -12.39
N MET A 132 9.84 8.15 -13.29
CA MET A 132 10.58 6.90 -13.48
C MET A 132 12.03 7.15 -13.93
N ALA A 133 12.22 8.03 -14.92
CA ALA A 133 13.55 8.42 -15.38
C ALA A 133 14.37 9.06 -14.24
N GLY A 134 13.77 9.94 -13.44
CA GLY A 134 14.40 10.55 -12.28
C GLY A 134 14.80 9.54 -11.20
N ASN A 135 14.11 8.42 -11.09
CA ASN A 135 14.43 7.30 -10.19
C ASN A 135 15.39 6.26 -10.81
N GLY A 136 15.85 6.48 -12.04
CA GLY A 136 16.85 5.63 -12.70
C GLY A 136 16.29 4.36 -13.35
N PHE A 137 14.98 4.30 -13.64
CA PHE A 137 14.39 3.20 -14.40
C PHE A 137 14.82 3.28 -15.88
N SER A 138 15.41 2.21 -16.39
CA SER A 138 15.93 2.15 -17.77
C SER A 138 14.82 2.03 -18.82
N ASP A 139 13.64 1.61 -18.44
CA ASP A 139 12.44 1.39 -19.26
C ASP A 139 11.43 2.54 -19.15
N ALA A 140 11.84 3.68 -18.59
CA ALA A 140 10.96 4.84 -18.39
C ALA A 140 10.26 5.32 -19.69
N ASP A 141 10.91 5.17 -20.85
CA ASP A 141 10.33 5.55 -22.15
C ASP A 141 9.33 4.55 -22.73
N ASN A 142 9.22 3.36 -22.14
CA ASN A 142 8.31 2.30 -22.56
C ASN A 142 7.10 2.22 -21.61
N GLN A 143 6.17 3.18 -21.74
CA GLN A 143 5.00 3.22 -20.86
C GLN A 143 3.88 2.31 -21.35
N ALA A 144 3.32 1.52 -20.44
CA ALA A 144 2.06 0.81 -20.65
C ALA A 144 0.88 1.79 -20.50
N PRO A 145 -0.31 1.50 -21.08
CA PRO A 145 -1.49 2.37 -21.03
C PRO A 145 -2.20 2.33 -19.67
N LEU A 146 -1.49 2.73 -18.61
CA LEU A 146 -1.93 2.62 -17.21
C LEU A 146 -2.78 3.82 -16.76
N TYR A 147 -3.60 4.37 -17.65
CA TYR A 147 -4.55 5.43 -17.31
C TYR A 147 -5.86 4.86 -16.75
N LEU A 148 -6.72 5.73 -16.23
CA LEU A 148 -8.04 5.34 -15.73
C LEU A 148 -8.97 5.06 -16.93
N TRP A 149 -9.14 3.80 -17.27
CA TRP A 149 -10.05 3.36 -18.33
C TRP A 149 -11.50 3.47 -17.87
N THR A 150 -12.37 3.93 -18.76
CA THR A 150 -13.81 3.90 -18.53
C THR A 150 -14.34 2.46 -18.65
N THR A 151 -15.57 2.23 -18.19
CA THR A 151 -16.22 0.93 -18.34
C THR A 151 -16.36 0.52 -19.80
N GLU A 152 -16.71 1.48 -20.65
CA GLU A 152 -16.85 1.27 -22.10
C GLU A 152 -15.52 0.85 -22.74
N GLU A 153 -14.43 1.53 -22.44
CA GLU A 153 -13.09 1.18 -22.93
C GLU A 153 -12.67 -0.22 -22.44
N MET A 154 -12.94 -0.56 -21.20
CA MET A 154 -12.66 -1.91 -20.67
C MET A 154 -13.52 -2.97 -21.36
N LEU A 155 -14.79 -2.73 -21.62
CA LEU A 155 -15.65 -3.67 -22.35
C LEU A 155 -15.17 -3.88 -23.78
N GLU A 156 -14.72 -2.82 -24.47
CA GLU A 156 -14.14 -2.89 -25.81
C GLU A 156 -12.83 -3.69 -25.81
N GLU A 157 -11.94 -3.41 -24.86
CA GLU A 157 -10.65 -4.11 -24.73
C GLU A 157 -10.83 -5.62 -24.54
N PHE A 158 -11.80 -6.04 -23.71
CA PHE A 158 -12.06 -7.45 -23.43
C PHE A 158 -13.10 -8.10 -24.37
N ALA A 159 -13.53 -7.41 -25.45
CA ALA A 159 -14.51 -7.93 -26.40
C ALA A 159 -14.11 -9.27 -27.05
N TYR A 160 -12.82 -9.59 -27.10
CA TYR A 160 -12.31 -10.89 -27.59
C TYR A 160 -12.76 -12.09 -26.74
N LEU A 161 -13.30 -11.87 -25.55
CA LEU A 161 -13.91 -12.91 -24.71
C LEU A 161 -15.38 -13.21 -25.08
N GLY A 162 -15.99 -12.35 -25.93
CA GLY A 162 -17.44 -12.31 -26.17
C GLY A 162 -18.15 -11.37 -25.19
N SER A 163 -19.27 -10.77 -25.60
CA SER A 163 -19.94 -9.69 -24.86
C SER A 163 -20.36 -10.10 -23.43
N GLU A 164 -20.92 -11.31 -23.25
CA GLU A 164 -21.35 -11.78 -21.94
C GLU A 164 -20.18 -11.99 -20.99
N LYS A 165 -19.08 -12.56 -21.48
CA LYS A 165 -17.89 -12.79 -20.63
C LYS A 165 -17.14 -11.49 -20.36
N ALA A 166 -17.08 -10.55 -21.31
CA ALA A 166 -16.52 -9.22 -21.08
C ALA A 166 -17.30 -8.49 -19.96
N GLU A 167 -18.64 -8.48 -20.04
CA GLU A 167 -19.49 -7.90 -19.00
C GLU A 167 -19.28 -8.59 -17.64
N GLU A 168 -19.17 -9.91 -17.62
CA GLU A 168 -18.92 -10.68 -16.41
C GLU A 168 -17.62 -10.25 -15.71
N VAL A 169 -16.50 -10.19 -16.44
CA VAL A 169 -15.18 -9.90 -15.85
C VAL A 169 -14.97 -8.41 -15.55
N VAL A 170 -15.55 -7.51 -16.34
CA VAL A 170 -15.37 -6.05 -16.21
C VAL A 170 -16.34 -5.47 -15.19
N ILE A 171 -17.59 -5.89 -15.19
CA ILE A 171 -18.67 -5.28 -14.38
C ILE A 171 -19.11 -6.21 -13.26
N THR A 172 -19.61 -7.40 -13.59
CA THR A 172 -20.28 -8.25 -12.62
C THR A 172 -19.36 -8.71 -11.51
N ASN A 173 -18.21 -9.29 -11.87
CA ASN A 173 -17.27 -9.84 -10.90
C ASN A 173 -16.52 -8.76 -10.13
N THR A 174 -16.18 -7.62 -10.74
CA THR A 174 -15.56 -6.49 -10.02
C THR A 174 -16.48 -5.94 -8.95
N ASN A 175 -17.77 -5.73 -9.25
CA ASN A 175 -18.76 -5.34 -8.26
C ASN A 175 -18.95 -6.42 -7.18
N LYS A 176 -19.01 -7.70 -7.56
CA LYS A 176 -19.10 -8.81 -6.60
C LYS A 176 -17.96 -8.80 -5.59
N ILE A 177 -16.71 -8.58 -6.03
CA ILE A 177 -15.57 -8.44 -5.11
C ILE A 177 -15.72 -7.22 -4.22
N ALA A 178 -16.13 -6.06 -4.78
CA ALA A 178 -16.35 -4.84 -4.01
C ALA A 178 -17.43 -5.03 -2.93
N ASP A 179 -18.51 -5.73 -3.25
CA ASP A 179 -19.61 -6.01 -2.30
C ASP A 179 -19.22 -6.97 -1.17
N MET A 180 -18.15 -7.77 -1.36
CA MET A 180 -17.59 -8.63 -0.31
C MET A 180 -16.76 -7.83 0.72
N ILE A 181 -16.38 -6.60 0.41
CA ILE A 181 -15.56 -5.76 1.29
C ILE A 181 -16.43 -5.06 2.31
N GLU A 182 -16.18 -5.32 3.58
CA GLU A 182 -16.84 -4.64 4.68
C GLU A 182 -16.26 -3.24 4.90
N LYS A 183 -17.12 -2.32 5.37
CA LYS A 183 -16.64 -0.99 5.77
C LYS A 183 -15.78 -1.10 7.02
N ILE A 184 -14.51 -0.81 6.91
CA ILE A 184 -13.56 -0.81 8.01
C ILE A 184 -12.94 0.57 8.22
N SER A 185 -12.51 0.85 9.46
CA SER A 185 -11.66 1.99 9.76
C SER A 185 -10.24 1.47 10.08
N PRO A 186 -9.27 1.63 9.18
CA PRO A 186 -7.90 1.13 9.38
C PRO A 186 -7.17 1.90 10.48
N ILE A 187 -7.59 3.14 10.76
CA ILE A 187 -7.01 4.01 11.80
C ILE A 187 -8.04 4.17 12.90
N HIS A 188 -7.63 3.92 14.14
CA HIS A 188 -8.48 4.14 15.29
C HIS A 188 -8.82 5.64 15.41
N PRO A 189 -10.10 6.01 15.66
CA PRO A 189 -10.51 7.41 15.73
C PRO A 189 -9.89 8.15 16.92
N ASP A 190 -9.63 7.45 18.02
CA ASP A 190 -9.07 8.02 19.23
C ASP A 190 -7.56 8.18 19.13
N LYS A 191 -7.05 9.18 19.87
CA LYS A 191 -5.62 9.38 20.06
C LYS A 191 -5.18 8.69 21.35
N PHE A 192 -4.04 8.02 21.31
CA PHE A 192 -3.45 7.31 22.45
C PHE A 192 -2.10 7.92 22.83
N PRO A 193 -2.07 9.12 23.41
CA PRO A 193 -0.82 9.70 23.90
C PRO A 193 -0.25 8.79 24.99
N PRO A 194 1.07 8.68 25.13
CA PRO A 194 1.67 7.98 26.25
C PRO A 194 1.28 8.67 27.56
N VAL A 195 1.23 7.91 28.63
CA VAL A 195 0.95 8.43 29.97
C VAL A 195 2.27 8.52 30.74
N ILE A 196 2.61 9.71 31.22
CA ILE A 196 3.73 9.95 32.16
C ILE A 196 3.10 10.52 33.42
N GLU A 197 3.26 9.80 34.51
CA GLU A 197 2.74 10.23 35.80
C GLU A 197 3.30 11.60 36.19
N ASN A 198 2.44 12.46 36.72
CA ASN A 198 2.76 13.84 37.13
C ASN A 198 3.25 14.77 36.00
N SER A 199 3.08 14.44 34.72
CA SER A 199 3.57 15.27 33.61
C SER A 199 3.12 16.74 33.67
N ASP A 200 1.90 16.99 34.10
CA ASP A 200 1.35 18.36 34.21
C ASP A 200 2.12 19.19 35.26
N ARG A 201 2.36 18.61 36.43
CA ARG A 201 3.12 19.23 37.51
C ARG A 201 4.58 19.43 37.10
N ASP A 202 5.20 18.37 36.60
CA ASP A 202 6.63 18.34 36.27
C ASP A 202 6.93 19.36 35.14
N LEU A 203 6.06 19.45 34.14
CA LEU A 203 6.20 20.49 33.10
C LEU A 203 6.15 21.88 33.68
N LYS A 204 5.17 22.15 34.56
CA LYS A 204 5.03 23.44 35.19
C LYS A 204 6.23 23.81 36.04
N GLU A 205 6.68 22.86 36.90
CA GLU A 205 7.84 23.08 37.78
C GLU A 205 9.12 23.35 36.96
N MET A 206 9.40 22.54 35.93
CA MET A 206 10.56 22.74 35.04
C MET A 206 10.56 24.11 34.35
N CYS A 207 9.39 24.52 33.84
CA CYS A 207 9.27 25.83 33.16
C CYS A 207 9.48 27.00 34.11
N PHE A 208 8.88 26.95 35.30
CA PHE A 208 9.09 28.01 36.30
C PHE A 208 10.51 28.02 36.84
N GLN A 209 11.11 26.88 37.12
CA GLN A 209 12.51 26.78 37.51
C GLN A 209 13.41 27.42 36.46
N LYS A 210 13.22 27.09 35.18
CA LYS A 210 14.00 27.69 34.09
C LYS A 210 13.78 29.19 33.95
N ALA A 211 12.56 29.66 34.14
CA ALA A 211 12.26 31.08 34.13
C ALA A 211 12.99 31.82 35.28
N HIS A 212 13.02 31.29 36.49
CA HIS A 212 13.76 31.85 37.62
C HIS A 212 15.28 31.83 37.40
N GLU A 213 15.83 30.79 36.76
CA GLU A 213 17.24 30.74 36.39
C GLU A 213 17.61 31.91 35.43
N ILE A 214 16.71 32.24 34.50
CA ILE A 214 16.96 33.28 33.48
C ILE A 214 16.69 34.67 34.00
N TYR A 215 15.60 34.89 34.75
CA TYR A 215 15.08 36.20 35.12
C TYR A 215 15.24 36.54 36.60
N GLY A 216 15.76 35.58 37.43
CA GLY A 216 15.94 35.79 38.88
C GLY A 216 14.71 35.41 39.71
N GLU A 217 14.80 35.64 41.03
CA GLU A 217 13.75 35.23 41.98
C GLU A 217 12.39 35.89 41.70
N LYS A 218 12.37 37.14 41.25
CA LYS A 218 11.15 37.85 40.89
C LYS A 218 11.01 37.94 39.39
N LEU A 219 10.07 37.17 38.87
CA LEU A 219 9.79 37.19 37.45
C LEU A 219 9.19 38.53 36.98
N PRO A 220 9.59 39.04 35.81
CA PRO A 220 8.86 40.14 35.18
C PRO A 220 7.40 39.76 34.92
N GLN A 221 6.46 40.67 35.17
CA GLN A 221 5.03 40.41 35.04
C GLN A 221 4.66 39.80 33.66
N ILE A 222 5.22 40.35 32.58
CA ILE A 222 4.97 39.84 31.21
C ILE A 222 5.41 38.39 31.01
N VAL A 223 6.51 37.97 31.66
CA VAL A 223 7.02 36.61 31.60
C VAL A 223 6.09 35.66 32.37
N GLU A 224 5.71 36.04 33.58
CA GLU A 224 4.84 35.24 34.43
C GLU A 224 3.45 35.06 33.82
N GLU A 225 2.84 36.12 33.31
CA GLU A 225 1.54 36.05 32.62
C GLU A 225 1.59 35.19 31.39
N ARG A 226 2.64 35.31 30.57
CA ARG A 226 2.81 34.50 29.36
C ARG A 226 3.02 33.02 29.69
N LEU A 227 3.88 32.72 30.64
CA LEU A 227 4.17 31.37 31.09
C LEU A 227 2.91 30.67 31.60
N ASN A 228 2.15 31.34 32.47
CA ASN A 228 0.87 30.82 32.95
C ASN A 228 -0.14 30.59 31.83
N LYS A 229 -0.27 31.51 30.87
CA LYS A 229 -1.18 31.37 29.72
C LYS A 229 -0.84 30.15 28.88
N GLU A 230 0.44 29.96 28.55
CA GLU A 230 0.87 28.83 27.72
C GLU A 230 0.74 27.51 28.45
N LEU A 231 1.21 27.39 29.67
CA LEU A 231 1.11 26.17 30.48
C LEU A 231 -0.35 25.79 30.73
N ASN A 232 -1.23 26.73 30.99
CA ASN A 232 -2.65 26.45 31.15
C ASN A 232 -3.25 25.87 29.84
N SER A 233 -2.89 26.43 28.69
CA SER A 233 -3.35 25.91 27.40
C SER A 233 -2.82 24.49 27.12
N ILE A 234 -1.55 24.22 27.36
CA ILE A 234 -0.93 22.91 27.14
C ILE A 234 -1.54 21.87 28.07
N ILE A 235 -1.63 22.17 29.37
CA ILE A 235 -2.11 21.24 30.41
C ILE A 235 -3.61 20.96 30.25
N SER A 236 -4.43 22.03 30.08
CA SER A 236 -5.89 21.83 29.94
C SER A 236 -6.30 21.04 28.68
N ASN A 237 -5.46 21.02 27.65
CA ASN A 237 -5.67 20.21 26.44
C ASN A 237 -4.99 18.82 26.51
N GLY A 238 -4.36 18.45 27.63
CA GLY A 238 -3.75 17.13 27.84
C GLY A 238 -2.44 16.90 27.07
N TYR A 239 -1.71 17.98 26.70
CA TYR A 239 -0.49 17.88 25.90
C TYR A 239 0.81 17.93 26.73
N ALA A 240 0.76 18.05 28.07
CA ALA A 240 1.95 18.15 28.92
C ALA A 240 2.93 17.00 28.69
N VAL A 241 2.43 15.76 28.53
CA VAL A 241 3.25 14.58 28.29
C VAL A 241 4.09 14.69 27.01
N MET A 242 3.56 15.32 25.96
CA MET A 242 4.26 15.51 24.69
C MET A 242 5.43 16.48 24.85
N TYR A 243 5.23 17.55 25.63
CA TYR A 243 6.29 18.51 25.95
C TYR A 243 7.39 17.89 26.82
N ILE A 244 7.02 17.07 27.81
CA ILE A 244 7.99 16.31 28.63
C ILE A 244 8.82 15.36 27.77
N ILE A 245 8.20 14.64 26.82
CA ILE A 245 8.92 13.75 25.90
C ILE A 245 9.89 14.55 25.04
N ALA A 246 9.42 15.65 24.42
CA ALA A 246 10.26 16.49 23.59
C ALA A 246 11.46 17.05 24.38
N GLN A 247 11.21 17.56 25.61
CA GLN A 247 12.26 18.06 26.47
C GLN A 247 13.31 16.98 26.79
N LYS A 248 12.88 15.77 27.17
CA LYS A 248 13.78 14.65 27.48
C LYS A 248 14.63 14.25 26.27
N LEU A 249 14.04 14.20 25.06
CA LEU A 249 14.77 13.87 23.84
C LEU A 249 15.82 14.93 23.49
N VAL A 250 15.44 16.22 23.55
CA VAL A 250 16.37 17.34 23.29
C VAL A 250 17.48 17.38 24.33
N HIS A 251 17.13 17.22 25.61
CA HIS A 251 18.09 17.21 26.72
C HIS A 251 19.12 16.09 26.53
N LYS A 252 18.65 14.86 26.27
CA LYS A 252 19.53 13.71 26.05
C LYS A 252 20.45 13.90 24.84
N SER A 253 19.90 14.42 23.74
CA SER A 253 20.71 14.73 22.55
C SER A 253 21.83 15.73 22.86
N ASN A 254 21.53 16.79 23.61
CA ASN A 254 22.52 17.80 24.00
C ASN A 254 23.57 17.22 24.97
N GLU A 255 23.17 16.38 25.93
CA GLU A 255 24.12 15.68 26.82
C GLU A 255 25.08 14.78 26.05
N ASP A 256 24.60 14.13 24.98
CA ASP A 256 25.42 13.27 24.12
C ASP A 256 26.28 14.06 23.12
N GLY A 257 26.22 15.41 23.16
CA GLY A 257 27.05 16.30 22.32
C GLY A 257 26.49 16.55 20.92
N TYR A 258 25.21 16.23 20.68
CA TYR A 258 24.55 16.52 19.40
C TYR A 258 23.74 17.80 19.44
N LEU A 259 23.76 18.55 18.34
CA LEU A 259 22.91 19.72 18.16
C LEU A 259 21.50 19.28 17.74
N VAL A 260 20.50 19.95 18.30
CA VAL A 260 19.10 19.81 17.89
C VAL A 260 18.73 21.07 17.13
N GLY A 261 18.32 20.89 15.86
CA GLY A 261 17.87 21.96 14.98
C GLY A 261 16.35 22.18 15.04
#